data_4c4e3b2b0b573eee7e66483fd8ecfd5c
#
_entry.id   4c4e3b2b0b573eee7e66483fd8ecfd5c
#
_cell.length_a   1.000
_cell.length_b   1.000
_cell.length_c   1.000
_cell.angle_alpha   90.00
_cell.angle_beta   90.00
_cell.angle_gamma   90.00
#
_symmetry.space_group_name_H-M   'P 1'
#
loop_
_entity.id
_entity.type
_entity.pdbx_description
1 polymer ?
#
loop_
_entity_poly.entity_id
_entity_poly.type
_entity_poly.pdbx_seq_one_letter_code
_entity_poly.pdbx_strand_id
1 'polypeptide(L)'
;VRFYRMGMYNPRRTSDIWLLASHPGDKHYKGAVQQVNLRIPYRLTEGKRQHILFPGLEDVKAGSASLPLIAVSDCGLPVYYYVKEGPARITANNTLEFTPIPPRSRFPVKVTVVAWQYGLKGKVQTAEPVERSFYIYK
;
A
#
# COMPACT_ATOMS: atom_id res chain seq x y z
N VAL A 1 6.61 -4.80 -9.40
CA VAL A 1 5.55 -3.81 -9.60
C VAL A 1 4.98 -3.43 -8.25
N ARG A 2 4.93 -2.13 -7.94
CA ARG A 2 4.28 -1.63 -6.73
C ARG A 2 3.02 -0.87 -7.13
N PHE A 3 1.92 -1.16 -6.48
CA PHE A 3 0.67 -0.43 -6.65
C PHE A 3 0.49 0.52 -5.47
N TYR A 4 0.55 1.81 -5.73
CA TYR A 4 0.40 2.85 -4.69
C TYR A 4 -1.04 3.31 -4.49
N ARG A 5 -1.93 2.93 -5.41
CA ARG A 5 -3.36 3.25 -5.33
C ARG A 5 -4.17 2.01 -5.64
N MET A 6 -5.08 1.71 -4.77
CA MET A 6 -6.11 0.74 -5.05
C MET A 6 -7.22 1.47 -5.79
N GLY A 7 -7.53 1.05 -7.00
CA GLY A 7 -8.52 1.70 -7.87
C GLY A 7 -9.98 1.64 -7.40
N MET A 8 -10.22 1.31 -6.12
CA MET A 8 -11.54 1.14 -5.52
C MET A 8 -12.42 2.39 -5.54
N TYR A 9 -11.82 3.56 -5.70
CA TYR A 9 -12.53 4.84 -5.75
C TYR A 9 -12.70 5.41 -7.14
N ASN A 10 -12.39 4.64 -8.17
CA ASN A 10 -12.50 5.13 -9.53
C ASN A 10 -13.94 4.97 -10.04
N PRO A 11 -14.74 6.05 -10.11
CA PRO A 11 -16.16 5.96 -10.44
C PRO A 11 -16.45 5.71 -11.92
N ARG A 12 -15.45 5.77 -12.80
CA ARG A 12 -15.67 5.87 -14.26
C ARG A 12 -15.23 4.70 -15.07
N ARG A 13 -14.67 3.63 -14.45
CA ARG A 13 -14.10 2.59 -15.27
C ARG A 13 -13.93 1.27 -14.64
N THR A 14 -13.58 0.33 -15.48
CA THR A 14 -13.14 -0.97 -15.06
C THR A 14 -11.92 -0.85 -14.16
N SER A 15 -11.81 -1.76 -13.22
CA SER A 15 -10.63 -1.90 -12.38
C SER A 15 -9.65 -2.90 -12.99
N ASP A 16 -9.68 -3.07 -14.31
CA ASP A 16 -8.82 -4.01 -15.03
C ASP A 16 -7.42 -3.42 -15.22
N ILE A 17 -6.42 -4.22 -14.87
CA ILE A 17 -5.01 -3.93 -15.10
C ILE A 17 -4.47 -5.03 -15.99
N TRP A 18 -3.93 -4.65 -17.13
CA TRP A 18 -3.27 -5.56 -18.05
C TRP A 18 -1.76 -5.51 -17.85
N LEU A 19 -1.16 -6.64 -17.56
CA LEU A 19 0.29 -6.80 -17.48
C LEU A 19 0.77 -7.61 -18.66
N LEU A 20 1.86 -7.17 -19.25
CA LEU A 20 2.55 -7.85 -20.34
C LEU A 20 3.95 -8.22 -19.88
N ALA A 21 4.27 -9.49 -19.87
CA ALA A 21 5.62 -9.99 -19.73
C ALA A 21 6.14 -10.43 -21.10
N SER A 22 7.30 -9.95 -21.49
CA SER A 22 7.92 -10.33 -22.77
C SER A 22 9.38 -10.69 -22.57
N HIS A 23 9.81 -11.69 -23.31
CA HIS A 23 11.20 -12.08 -23.45
C HIS A 23 11.52 -12.16 -24.96
N PRO A 24 12.54 -11.46 -25.47
CA PRO A 24 12.81 -11.43 -26.91
C PRO A 24 13.31 -12.76 -27.47
N GLY A 25 13.66 -13.70 -26.61
CA GLY A 25 14.36 -14.93 -26.99
C GLY A 25 15.87 -14.74 -26.95
N ASP A 26 16.56 -15.85 -27.05
CA ASP A 26 18.03 -15.93 -27.16
C ASP A 26 18.43 -17.17 -27.98
N LYS A 27 19.71 -17.54 -27.96
CA LYS A 27 20.20 -18.71 -28.71
C LYS A 27 19.64 -20.07 -28.22
N HIS A 28 19.05 -20.11 -27.02
CA HIS A 28 18.51 -21.35 -26.41
C HIS A 28 16.98 -21.34 -26.35
N TYR A 29 16.35 -20.17 -26.26
CA TYR A 29 14.91 -20.02 -26.07
C TYR A 29 14.30 -19.13 -27.13
N LYS A 30 13.12 -19.51 -27.60
CA LYS A 30 12.31 -18.67 -28.48
C LYS A 30 11.75 -17.47 -27.74
N GLY A 31 11.50 -16.39 -28.45
CA GLY A 31 10.75 -15.25 -27.92
C GLY A 31 9.38 -15.68 -27.41
N ALA A 32 8.96 -15.11 -26.30
CA ALA A 32 7.67 -15.37 -25.68
C ALA A 32 7.03 -14.08 -25.19
N VAL A 33 5.72 -14.03 -25.27
CA VAL A 33 4.89 -12.96 -24.73
C VAL A 33 3.74 -13.59 -23.97
N GLN A 34 3.55 -13.17 -22.73
CA GLN A 34 2.43 -13.58 -21.90
C GLN A 34 1.72 -12.34 -21.36
N GLN A 35 0.41 -12.37 -21.51
CA GLN A 35 -0.47 -11.33 -21.03
C GLN A 35 -1.32 -11.85 -19.87
N VAL A 36 -1.55 -11.00 -18.87
CA VAL A 36 -2.46 -11.30 -17.75
C VAL A 36 -3.34 -10.10 -17.45
N ASN A 37 -4.60 -10.36 -17.19
CA ASN A 37 -5.55 -9.38 -16.69
C ASN A 37 -5.71 -9.56 -15.18
N LEU A 38 -5.52 -8.48 -14.43
CA LEU A 38 -5.81 -8.38 -13.01
C LEU A 38 -7.02 -7.46 -12.82
N ARG A 39 -8.02 -7.93 -12.12
CA ARG A 39 -9.17 -7.11 -11.77
C ARG A 39 -9.11 -6.73 -10.30
N ILE A 40 -9.04 -5.42 -10.03
CA ILE A 40 -9.15 -4.89 -8.68
C ILE A 40 -10.63 -4.86 -8.31
N PRO A 41 -11.05 -5.48 -7.20
CA PRO A 41 -12.45 -5.48 -6.80
C PRO A 41 -12.91 -4.08 -6.39
N TYR A 42 -14.18 -3.79 -6.65
CA TYR A 42 -14.81 -2.58 -6.17
C TYR A 42 -14.94 -2.59 -4.64
N ARG A 43 -15.00 -1.39 -4.09
CA ARG A 43 -15.29 -1.19 -2.67
C ARG A 43 -16.64 -1.85 -2.31
N LEU A 44 -16.68 -2.51 -1.17
CA LEU A 44 -17.90 -3.09 -0.63
C LEU A 44 -18.73 -2.01 0.07
N THR A 45 -20.00 -1.92 -0.28
CA THR A 45 -20.94 -0.91 0.24
C THR A 45 -22.06 -1.52 1.08
N GLU A 46 -22.12 -2.86 1.17
CA GLU A 46 -23.14 -3.59 1.90
C GLU A 46 -22.61 -4.12 3.23
N GLY A 47 -23.51 -4.24 4.20
CA GLY A 47 -23.20 -4.75 5.53
C GLY A 47 -22.82 -3.66 6.54
N LYS A 48 -22.21 -4.08 7.65
CA LYS A 48 -21.80 -3.20 8.73
C LYS A 48 -20.69 -2.25 8.27
N ARG A 49 -20.82 -0.97 8.57
CA ARG A 49 -19.73 0.00 8.38
C ARG A 49 -18.57 -0.33 9.32
N GLN A 50 -17.36 -0.07 8.87
CA GLN A 50 -16.17 -0.17 9.70
C GLN A 50 -15.29 1.06 9.59
N HIS A 51 -14.54 1.31 10.64
CA HIS A 51 -13.58 2.39 10.74
C HIS A 51 -12.24 1.84 11.18
N ILE A 52 -11.18 2.48 10.70
CA ILE A 52 -9.82 2.17 11.09
C ILE A 52 -9.33 3.25 12.05
N LEU A 53 -8.93 2.84 13.25
CA LEU A 53 -8.17 3.67 14.16
C LEU A 53 -6.69 3.44 13.87
N PHE A 54 -6.03 4.44 13.34
CA PHE A 54 -4.58 4.44 13.07
C PHE A 54 -3.96 5.63 13.80
N PRO A 55 -3.21 5.42 14.89
CA PRO A 55 -2.56 6.48 15.64
C PRO A 55 -1.59 7.29 14.79
N GLY A 56 -1.27 8.50 15.22
CA GLY A 56 -0.20 9.30 14.64
C GLY A 56 1.14 8.56 14.71
N LEU A 57 1.99 8.81 13.74
CA LEU A 57 3.36 8.30 13.72
C LEU A 57 4.30 9.44 14.13
N GLU A 58 5.28 9.13 14.98
CA GLU A 58 6.24 10.11 15.40
C GLU A 58 7.33 10.34 14.36
N ASP A 59 7.86 11.55 14.34
CA ASP A 59 9.01 11.90 13.52
C ASP A 59 10.25 11.14 13.99
N VAL A 60 11.13 10.83 13.05
CA VAL A 60 12.34 10.05 13.34
C VAL A 60 13.60 10.72 12.82
N LYS A 61 14.76 10.28 13.33
CA LYS A 61 16.07 10.66 12.77
C LYS A 61 16.48 9.71 11.65
N ALA A 62 17.26 10.23 10.72
CA ALA A 62 17.90 9.40 9.69
C ALA A 62 18.77 8.33 10.35
N GLY A 63 18.65 7.09 9.88
CA GLY A 63 19.31 5.94 10.50
C GLY A 63 18.49 5.19 11.54
N SER A 64 17.28 5.65 11.87
CA SER A 64 16.33 4.84 12.65
C SER A 64 16.03 3.51 11.95
N ALA A 65 15.93 2.43 12.74
CA ALA A 65 15.82 1.10 12.15
C ALA A 65 14.42 0.81 11.57
N SER A 66 13.38 0.99 12.36
CA SER A 66 12.01 0.65 11.99
C SER A 66 10.99 1.23 12.95
N LEU A 67 9.72 1.28 12.52
CA LEU A 67 8.59 1.67 13.36
C LEU A 67 7.50 0.58 13.28
N PRO A 68 6.94 0.13 14.42
CA PRO A 68 5.78 -0.74 14.41
C PRO A 68 4.54 0.04 13.95
N LEU A 69 3.72 -0.58 13.11
CA LEU A 69 2.45 -0.01 12.69
C LEU A 69 1.31 -0.69 13.45
N ILE A 70 0.60 0.09 14.23
CA ILE A 70 -0.50 -0.39 15.07
C ILE A 70 -1.77 0.34 14.65
N ALA A 71 -2.59 -0.31 13.84
CA ALA A 71 -3.94 0.16 13.54
C ALA A 71 -4.93 -0.96 13.79
N VAL A 72 -6.13 -0.60 14.17
CA VAL A 72 -7.21 -1.56 14.45
C VAL A 72 -8.47 -1.18 13.68
N SER A 73 -9.22 -2.20 13.24
CA SER A 73 -10.57 -2.02 12.74
C SER A 73 -11.56 -2.26 13.89
N ASP A 74 -12.57 -1.40 14.00
CA ASP A 74 -13.67 -1.56 14.97
C ASP A 74 -14.53 -2.81 14.72
N CYS A 75 -14.34 -3.47 13.58
CA CYS A 75 -14.95 -4.76 13.26
C CYS A 75 -14.02 -5.96 13.52
N GLY A 76 -12.83 -5.75 14.12
CA GLY A 76 -11.88 -6.82 14.44
C GLY A 76 -11.20 -7.45 13.22
N LEU A 77 -11.30 -6.85 12.04
CA LEU A 77 -10.65 -7.35 10.84
C LEU A 77 -9.18 -6.91 10.79
N PRO A 78 -8.29 -7.72 10.21
CA PRO A 78 -6.87 -7.38 10.10
C PRO A 78 -6.68 -6.15 9.22
N VAL A 79 -5.89 -5.19 9.71
CA VAL A 79 -5.56 -3.97 8.96
C VAL A 79 -4.28 -4.19 8.15
N TYR A 80 -4.28 -3.73 6.92
CA TYR A 80 -3.15 -3.80 6.00
C TYR A 80 -2.57 -2.41 5.77
N TYR A 81 -1.31 -2.35 5.35
CA TYR A 81 -0.60 -1.10 5.15
C TYR A 81 0.11 -1.05 3.81
N TYR A 82 0.27 0.15 3.28
CA TYR A 82 1.22 0.41 2.20
C TYR A 82 1.86 1.79 2.38
N VAL A 83 3.06 1.94 1.85
CA VAL A 83 3.74 3.23 1.80
C VAL A 83 3.27 3.96 0.55
N LYS A 84 2.62 5.11 0.74
CA LYS A 84 2.17 5.98 -0.35
C LYS A 84 3.30 6.88 -0.85
N GLU A 85 4.16 7.32 0.06
CA GLU A 85 5.23 8.27 -0.19
C GLU A 85 6.39 8.05 0.79
N GLY A 86 7.62 8.28 0.31
CA GLY A 86 8.81 8.28 1.15
C GLY A 86 9.67 7.01 1.08
N PRO A 87 10.91 7.07 1.62
CA PRO A 87 11.87 5.99 1.56
C PRO A 87 11.62 4.95 2.66
N ALA A 88 10.56 4.18 2.51
CA ALA A 88 10.20 3.14 3.46
C ALA A 88 9.49 1.97 2.77
N ARG A 89 9.41 0.83 3.44
CA ARG A 89 8.66 -0.34 3.00
C ARG A 89 7.95 -1.01 4.19
N ILE A 90 6.88 -1.73 3.92
CA ILE A 90 6.19 -2.55 4.91
C ILE A 90 6.76 -3.97 4.87
N THR A 91 7.05 -4.52 6.04
CA THR A 91 7.45 -5.92 6.21
C THR A 91 6.26 -6.82 6.53
N ALA A 92 6.47 -8.13 6.50
CA ALA A 92 5.44 -9.12 6.80
C ALA A 92 4.82 -8.96 8.20
N ASN A 93 5.53 -8.38 9.15
CA ASN A 93 5.08 -8.18 10.54
C ASN A 93 4.43 -6.81 10.78
N ASN A 94 3.92 -6.15 9.73
CA ASN A 94 3.36 -4.80 9.83
C ASN A 94 4.35 -3.78 10.44
N THR A 95 5.62 -3.94 10.15
CA THR A 95 6.67 -3.01 10.56
C THR A 95 7.08 -2.16 9.38
N LEU A 96 7.21 -0.87 9.60
CA LEU A 96 7.74 0.07 8.62
C LEU A 96 9.27 0.09 8.72
N GLU A 97 9.94 -0.41 7.71
CA GLU A 97 11.40 -0.32 7.58
C GLU A 97 11.78 0.84 6.68
N PHE A 98 12.82 1.57 7.06
CA PHE A 98 13.36 2.64 6.24
C PHE A 98 14.29 2.08 5.17
N THR A 99 14.16 2.59 3.96
CA THR A 99 15.06 2.31 2.84
C THR A 99 16.09 3.44 2.71
N PRO A 100 17.20 3.24 2.01
CA PRO A 100 18.17 4.30 1.80
C PRO A 100 17.52 5.58 1.25
N ILE A 101 17.82 6.70 1.89
CA ILE A 101 17.37 8.02 1.43
C ILE A 101 18.16 8.37 0.17
N PRO A 102 17.49 8.77 -0.93
CA PRO A 102 18.19 9.12 -2.16
C PRO A 102 19.22 10.22 -1.94
N PRO A 103 20.39 10.14 -2.60
CA PRO A 103 21.40 11.19 -2.55
C PRO A 103 20.82 12.55 -2.92
N ARG A 104 21.26 13.61 -2.25
CA ARG A 104 20.79 15.00 -2.43
C ARG A 104 19.34 15.26 -2.00
N SER A 105 18.70 14.34 -1.25
CA SER A 105 17.39 14.62 -0.65
C SER A 105 17.49 15.81 0.31
N ARG A 106 16.47 16.66 0.29
CA ARG A 106 16.34 17.75 1.25
C ARG A 106 15.61 17.23 2.47
N PHE A 107 16.15 17.53 3.65
CA PHE A 107 15.51 17.22 4.93
C PHE A 107 14.59 18.37 5.38
N PRO A 108 13.52 18.08 6.12
CA PRO A 108 13.06 16.73 6.50
C PRO A 108 12.43 15.97 5.31
N VAL A 109 12.59 14.64 5.29
CA VAL A 109 12.00 13.77 4.27
C VAL A 109 10.66 13.25 4.74
N LYS A 110 9.60 13.52 4.00
CA LYS A 110 8.25 13.06 4.34
C LYS A 110 8.05 11.58 4.01
N VAL A 111 7.38 10.88 4.93
CA VAL A 111 6.88 9.51 4.73
C VAL A 111 5.40 9.50 5.00
N THR A 112 4.63 8.88 4.10
CA THR A 112 3.19 8.71 4.25
C THR A 112 2.82 7.24 4.17
N VAL A 113 2.16 6.74 5.21
CA VAL A 113 1.66 5.37 5.33
C VAL A 113 0.15 5.39 5.32
N VAL A 114 -0.43 4.44 4.64
CA VAL A 114 -1.89 4.25 4.56
C VAL A 114 -2.26 2.92 5.18
N ALA A 115 -3.20 2.96 6.13
CA ALA A 115 -3.87 1.80 6.68
C ALA A 115 -5.19 1.56 5.95
N TRP A 116 -5.48 0.32 5.59
CA TRP A 116 -6.69 -0.02 4.84
C TRP A 116 -7.23 -1.39 5.19
N GLN A 117 -8.55 -1.60 4.97
CA GLN A 117 -9.23 -2.87 5.12
C GLN A 117 -10.37 -2.97 4.11
N TYR A 118 -10.34 -4.02 3.30
CA TYR A 118 -11.31 -4.21 2.22
C TYR A 118 -12.72 -4.52 2.70
N GLY A 119 -12.87 -5.18 3.84
CA GLY A 119 -14.15 -5.66 4.36
C GLY A 119 -14.42 -7.13 4.04
N LEU A 120 -15.65 -7.54 4.31
CA LEU A 120 -16.16 -8.90 4.03
C LEU A 120 -17.45 -8.79 3.23
N LYS A 121 -17.47 -9.38 2.03
CA LYS A 121 -18.62 -9.33 1.12
C LYS A 121 -19.91 -9.70 1.82
N GLY A 122 -20.92 -8.83 1.73
CA GLY A 122 -22.23 -9.00 2.33
C GLY A 122 -22.27 -8.88 3.86
N LYS A 123 -21.15 -8.64 4.55
CA LYS A 123 -21.10 -8.56 6.01
C LYS A 123 -20.50 -7.25 6.53
N VAL A 124 -19.37 -6.82 5.97
CA VAL A 124 -18.65 -5.63 6.42
C VAL A 124 -18.21 -4.81 5.22
N GLN A 125 -18.51 -3.52 5.22
CA GLN A 125 -18.14 -2.59 4.15
C GLN A 125 -16.63 -2.38 4.10
N THR A 126 -16.12 -1.92 2.96
CA THR A 126 -14.74 -1.44 2.84
C THR A 126 -14.56 -0.21 3.73
N ALA A 127 -13.52 -0.22 4.56
CA ALA A 127 -13.17 0.93 5.37
C ALA A 127 -12.66 2.11 4.52
N GLU A 128 -12.88 3.33 4.98
CA GLU A 128 -12.14 4.47 4.47
C GLU A 128 -10.68 4.33 4.88
N PRO A 129 -9.73 4.39 3.93
CA PRO A 129 -8.31 4.33 4.27
C PRO A 129 -7.89 5.52 5.14
N VAL A 130 -7.01 5.24 6.10
CA VAL A 130 -6.48 6.28 6.99
C VAL A 130 -5.02 6.53 6.67
N GLU A 131 -4.69 7.76 6.33
CA GLU A 131 -3.32 8.20 6.04
C GLU A 131 -2.67 8.80 7.27
N ARG A 132 -1.39 8.48 7.50
CA ARG A 132 -0.53 9.13 8.49
C ARG A 132 0.79 9.52 7.85
N SER A 133 1.21 10.75 8.09
CA SER A 133 2.49 11.27 7.62
C SER A 133 3.36 11.65 8.79
N PHE A 134 4.65 11.46 8.64
CA PHE A 134 5.69 11.89 9.57
C PHE A 134 6.95 12.25 8.78
N TYR A 135 7.94 12.76 9.45
CA TYR A 135 9.17 13.25 8.81
C TYR A 135 10.41 12.56 9.35
N ILE A 136 11.36 12.36 8.43
CA ILE A 136 12.71 11.91 8.76
C ILE A 136 13.60 13.14 8.79
N TYR A 137 14.19 13.42 9.93
CA TYR A 137 15.15 14.49 10.13
C TYR A 137 16.59 13.96 9.99
N LYS A 138 17.52 14.88 9.75
CA LYS A 138 18.95 14.57 9.63
C LYS A 138 19.56 14.18 10.97
#